data_7cc0fe38c5ec6d7d6feb26e3fbe54253
#
_entry.id   7cc0fe38c5ec6d7d6feb26e3fbe54253
#
_cell.length_a   1.000
_cell.length_b   1.000
_cell.length_c   1.000
_cell.angle_alpha   90.00
_cell.angle_beta   90.00
_cell.angle_gamma   90.00
#
_symmetry.space_group_name_H-M   'P 1'
#
loop_
_entity.id
_entity.type
_entity.pdbx_description
1 polymer ?
#
loop_
_entity_poly.entity_id
_entity_poly.type
_entity_poly.pdbx_seq_one_letter_code
_entity_poly.pdbx_strand_id
1 'polypeptide(L)'
;ASSGNTEKAEPATPRLRPAAPPRSAPAAAKSPPTPGSGEEAASADSVLTCTFPNTGARIMMFIGGPATQGPGMVVGDELKTPIRSWHDIEKDNAKYVKKGTKLLVSHIHCLLFFLCRGYMVMGDSFNTSLFKQTFQRVFTKDMHGQFKMGFGGTLEIKTSREIKISGAIGPCVSLNSKGPCVSENEIGTGGTCQWKICGLSPTSTLAIYFEVVNQHNAPIPQGGRGAIQFVTQYQHSSGQRRIRVTTIARNWADAQTQIQNIAASFDQEAAAILMARLAIYRAETEEGPDVLRWLDRQLIRLCQKFGEYHKDDPSSFRFSETFSLYPQFMFHLRRSPFLQVFNNSPDESSYYRHHFMRQDLTQSLIMIQPILYAYSFSGPPEPVLLDSSSILADRILLMDTFFQILIYHGETIAQWRKSGYQDMPEYENFRHLLQAPVDDAQEILHSRFPMPRYIDTEHGGSQVSSFLLSKVNPSQTHNNMYAWAPILTDDVSLQVFMDHLKKLAVSSAA
;
A
#
# COMPACT_ATOMS: atom_id res chain seq x y z
N ALA A 1 41.28 -64.32 32.22
CA ALA A 1 39.93 -64.05 32.68
C ALA A 1 39.50 -62.68 32.26
N SER A 2 38.71 -62.61 31.23
CA SER A 2 38.22 -61.40 30.61
C SER A 2 36.99 -60.82 31.35
N SER A 3 37.05 -59.57 31.69
CA SER A 3 35.91 -58.81 32.16
C SER A 3 35.31 -58.00 30.99
N GLY A 4 34.09 -58.33 30.58
CA GLY A 4 33.37 -57.60 29.59
C GLY A 4 32.70 -56.36 30.16
N ASN A 5 32.94 -55.23 29.54
CA ASN A 5 32.19 -53.99 29.74
C ASN A 5 30.98 -53.96 28.81
N THR A 6 29.80 -53.96 29.40
CA THR A 6 28.55 -53.66 28.72
C THR A 6 28.29 -52.18 28.73
N GLU A 7 28.59 -51.50 27.63
CA GLU A 7 28.16 -50.14 27.36
C GLU A 7 26.64 -50.11 27.11
N LYS A 8 25.92 -49.40 27.96
CA LYS A 8 24.51 -49.04 27.74
C LYS A 8 24.40 -48.02 26.63
N ALA A 9 23.83 -48.40 25.52
CA ALA A 9 23.47 -47.47 24.45
C ALA A 9 22.31 -46.57 24.92
N GLU A 10 22.51 -45.28 24.94
CA GLU A 10 21.44 -44.26 25.02
C GLU A 10 20.60 -44.27 23.76
N PRO A 11 19.28 -44.05 23.84
CA PRO A 11 18.40 -44.00 22.67
C PRO A 11 18.69 -42.70 21.90
N ALA A 12 19.07 -42.87 20.64
CA ALA A 12 19.29 -41.76 19.69
C ALA A 12 17.98 -41.00 19.48
N THR A 13 17.97 -39.73 19.81
CA THR A 13 16.93 -38.75 19.40
C THR A 13 16.85 -38.69 17.88
N PRO A 14 15.66 -38.82 17.26
CA PRO A 14 15.52 -38.70 15.82
C PRO A 14 15.85 -37.27 15.39
N ARG A 15 16.95 -37.09 14.69
CA ARG A 15 17.23 -35.84 13.93
C ARG A 15 16.15 -35.70 12.87
N LEU A 16 15.29 -34.70 13.01
CA LEU A 16 14.40 -34.24 11.95
C LEU A 16 15.28 -33.77 10.78
N ARG A 17 15.27 -34.55 9.72
CA ARG A 17 15.82 -34.11 8.43
C ARG A 17 15.04 -32.86 7.98
N PRO A 18 15.71 -31.84 7.39
CA PRO A 18 14.98 -30.75 6.72
C PRO A 18 14.04 -31.37 5.70
N ALA A 19 12.78 -30.94 5.73
CA ALA A 19 11.79 -31.36 4.78
C ALA A 19 12.33 -31.11 3.35
N ALA A 20 12.40 -32.17 2.57
CA ALA A 20 12.69 -32.05 1.15
C ALA A 20 11.66 -31.09 0.52
N PRO A 21 12.05 -30.27 -0.47
CA PRO A 21 11.10 -29.45 -1.20
C PRO A 21 9.98 -30.36 -1.72
N PRO A 22 8.71 -29.90 -1.70
CA PRO A 22 7.59 -30.72 -2.13
C PRO A 22 7.89 -31.27 -3.53
N ARG A 23 7.89 -32.57 -3.66
CA ARG A 23 7.95 -33.25 -4.95
C ARG A 23 6.85 -32.65 -5.81
N SER A 24 7.21 -32.25 -7.03
CA SER A 24 6.26 -31.87 -8.06
C SER A 24 5.06 -32.84 -8.03
N ALA A 25 3.88 -32.29 -7.88
CA ALA A 25 2.65 -33.05 -7.96
C ALA A 25 2.67 -33.94 -9.22
N PRO A 26 2.15 -35.18 -9.16
CA PRO A 26 2.05 -36.02 -10.34
C PRO A 26 1.30 -35.24 -11.41
N ALA A 27 1.81 -35.31 -12.65
CA ALA A 27 1.24 -34.63 -13.80
C ALA A 27 -0.28 -34.85 -13.79
N ALA A 28 -1.02 -33.80 -13.47
CA ALA A 28 -2.48 -33.83 -13.53
C ALA A 28 -2.86 -34.22 -14.96
N ALA A 29 -3.81 -35.12 -15.09
CA ALA A 29 -4.39 -35.52 -16.35
C ALA A 29 -4.70 -34.23 -17.14
N LYS A 30 -4.33 -34.19 -18.42
CA LYS A 30 -4.54 -33.04 -19.32
C LYS A 30 -6.02 -32.66 -19.27
N SER A 31 -6.35 -31.65 -18.47
CA SER A 31 -7.63 -30.98 -18.54
C SER A 31 -7.74 -30.33 -19.93
N PRO A 32 -8.93 -30.26 -20.52
CA PRO A 32 -9.13 -29.55 -21.78
C PRO A 32 -8.62 -28.11 -21.63
N PRO A 33 -8.10 -27.50 -22.70
CA PRO A 33 -7.54 -26.16 -22.66
C PRO A 33 -8.56 -25.19 -22.11
N THR A 34 -8.22 -24.53 -21.01
CA THR A 34 -9.04 -23.49 -20.40
C THR A 34 -8.90 -22.22 -21.27
N PRO A 35 -9.97 -21.62 -21.75
CA PRO A 35 -9.92 -20.31 -22.40
C PRO A 35 -9.20 -19.31 -21.50
N GLY A 36 -8.44 -18.40 -22.08
CA GLY A 36 -7.67 -17.42 -21.30
C GLY A 36 -8.58 -16.62 -20.38
N SER A 37 -8.22 -16.46 -19.11
CA SER A 37 -9.03 -15.82 -18.05
C SER A 37 -9.61 -14.44 -18.43
N GLY A 38 -9.02 -13.80 -19.44
CA GLY A 38 -9.46 -12.52 -19.99
C GLY A 38 -10.68 -12.61 -20.90
N GLU A 39 -10.74 -13.63 -21.72
CA GLU A 39 -11.89 -13.87 -22.62
C GLU A 39 -13.10 -14.39 -21.83
N GLU A 40 -12.87 -15.18 -20.81
CA GLU A 40 -13.93 -15.65 -19.90
C GLU A 40 -14.59 -14.51 -19.14
N ALA A 41 -13.81 -13.54 -18.63
CA ALA A 41 -14.35 -12.41 -17.91
C ALA A 41 -15.14 -11.46 -18.85
N ALA A 42 -14.63 -11.21 -20.05
CA ALA A 42 -15.33 -10.40 -21.06
C ALA A 42 -16.60 -11.09 -21.54
N SER A 43 -16.56 -12.39 -21.72
CA SER A 43 -17.73 -13.22 -22.07
C SER A 43 -18.77 -13.22 -20.95
N ALA A 44 -18.36 -13.36 -19.70
CA ALA A 44 -19.26 -13.33 -18.54
C ALA A 44 -19.94 -11.97 -18.38
N ASP A 45 -19.20 -10.85 -18.58
CA ASP A 45 -19.78 -9.50 -18.52
C ASP A 45 -20.80 -9.29 -19.63
N SER A 46 -20.51 -9.73 -20.85
CA SER A 46 -21.43 -9.66 -21.99
C SER A 46 -22.70 -10.46 -21.75
N VAL A 47 -22.59 -11.67 -21.23
CA VAL A 47 -23.74 -12.52 -20.89
C VAL A 47 -24.59 -11.88 -19.80
N LEU A 48 -23.97 -11.38 -18.73
CA LEU A 48 -24.69 -10.71 -17.64
C LEU A 48 -25.40 -9.43 -18.11
N THR A 49 -24.75 -8.62 -18.94
CA THR A 49 -25.34 -7.38 -19.47
C THR A 49 -26.53 -7.66 -20.40
N CYS A 50 -26.44 -8.72 -21.21
CA CYS A 50 -27.53 -9.09 -22.13
C CYS A 50 -28.69 -9.78 -21.39
N THR A 51 -28.37 -10.64 -20.42
CA THR A 51 -29.40 -11.48 -19.76
C THR A 51 -30.10 -10.75 -18.62
N PHE A 52 -29.37 -9.89 -17.92
CA PHE A 52 -29.87 -9.16 -16.73
C PHE A 52 -29.55 -7.67 -16.83
N PRO A 53 -30.13 -6.95 -17.79
CA PRO A 53 -29.90 -5.51 -17.95
C PRO A 53 -30.33 -4.77 -16.68
N ASN A 54 -29.49 -3.81 -16.24
CA ASN A 54 -29.69 -2.98 -15.04
C ASN A 54 -29.64 -3.73 -13.69
N THR A 55 -29.15 -4.96 -13.66
CA THR A 55 -28.91 -5.70 -12.42
C THR A 55 -27.43 -5.49 -12.00
N GLY A 56 -27.20 -5.10 -10.75
CA GLY A 56 -25.86 -5.06 -10.17
C GLY A 56 -25.33 -6.49 -9.98
N ALA A 57 -24.18 -6.80 -10.56
CA ALA A 57 -23.53 -8.08 -10.43
C ALA A 57 -22.05 -7.93 -10.06
N ARG A 58 -21.48 -8.96 -9.42
CA ARG A 58 -20.04 -9.10 -9.21
C ARG A 58 -19.55 -10.38 -9.86
N ILE A 59 -18.44 -10.25 -10.59
CA ILE A 59 -17.72 -11.41 -11.13
C ILE A 59 -16.62 -11.75 -10.13
N MET A 60 -16.54 -13.00 -9.71
CA MET A 60 -15.46 -13.50 -8.87
C MET A 60 -14.65 -14.50 -9.69
N MET A 61 -13.35 -14.22 -9.78
CA MET A 61 -12.41 -15.07 -10.49
C MET A 61 -11.48 -15.74 -9.49
N PHE A 62 -11.37 -17.05 -9.56
CA PHE A 62 -10.45 -17.85 -8.76
C PHE A 62 -9.33 -18.34 -9.68
N ILE A 63 -8.13 -17.73 -9.53
CA ILE A 63 -7.00 -17.96 -10.41
C ILE A 63 -5.94 -18.73 -9.62
N GLY A 64 -5.67 -19.98 -10.04
CA GLY A 64 -4.70 -20.87 -9.41
C GLY A 64 -3.28 -20.78 -9.97
N GLY A 65 -3.04 -19.97 -11.00
CA GLY A 65 -1.74 -19.84 -11.64
C GLY A 65 -1.73 -18.85 -12.81
N PRO A 66 -0.57 -18.62 -13.43
CA PRO A 66 -0.43 -17.72 -14.57
C PRO A 66 -1.18 -18.25 -15.79
N ALA A 67 -1.69 -17.35 -16.63
CA ALA A 67 -2.34 -17.71 -17.89
C ALA A 67 -1.32 -18.34 -18.86
N THR A 68 -1.61 -19.56 -19.29
CA THR A 68 -0.76 -20.36 -20.20
C THR A 68 -1.26 -20.39 -21.63
N GLN A 69 -2.48 -19.96 -21.89
CA GLN A 69 -3.12 -19.99 -23.20
C GLN A 69 -3.87 -18.69 -23.51
N GLY A 70 -4.19 -18.49 -24.77
CA GLY A 70 -4.96 -17.35 -25.24
C GLY A 70 -4.13 -16.07 -25.36
N PRO A 71 -4.81 -14.99 -25.72
CA PRO A 71 -4.16 -13.70 -25.98
C PRO A 71 -3.51 -13.06 -24.75
N GLY A 72 -3.99 -13.36 -23.56
CA GLY A 72 -3.43 -12.89 -22.27
C GLY A 72 -2.35 -13.80 -21.67
N MET A 73 -1.84 -14.77 -22.43
CA MET A 73 -0.81 -15.70 -21.99
C MET A 73 0.45 -14.97 -21.54
N VAL A 74 0.92 -15.29 -20.32
CA VAL A 74 2.16 -14.72 -19.72
C VAL A 74 3.25 -15.77 -19.53
N VAL A 75 2.90 -17.06 -19.60
CA VAL A 75 3.83 -18.20 -19.50
C VAL A 75 3.43 -19.24 -20.57
N GLY A 76 4.42 -19.92 -21.16
CA GLY A 76 4.14 -21.01 -22.11
C GLY A 76 3.53 -22.22 -21.41
N ASP A 77 2.82 -23.06 -22.18
CA ASP A 77 2.18 -24.30 -21.72
C ASP A 77 3.13 -25.23 -20.94
N GLU A 78 4.41 -25.18 -21.27
CA GLU A 78 5.43 -26.00 -20.63
C GLU A 78 5.88 -25.50 -19.26
N LEU A 79 5.44 -24.32 -18.82
CA LEU A 79 5.84 -23.66 -17.57
C LEU A 79 7.37 -23.56 -17.37
N LYS A 80 8.15 -23.63 -18.45
CA LYS A 80 9.62 -23.71 -18.39
C LYS A 80 10.27 -22.38 -18.03
N THR A 81 9.63 -21.26 -18.33
CA THR A 81 10.17 -19.92 -18.11
C THR A 81 9.17 -19.06 -17.35
N PRO A 82 8.99 -19.30 -16.03
CA PRO A 82 8.12 -18.45 -15.23
C PRO A 82 8.79 -17.07 -15.04
N ILE A 83 8.00 -16.00 -15.20
CA ILE A 83 8.42 -14.65 -14.82
C ILE A 83 8.50 -14.61 -13.30
N ARG A 84 9.70 -14.41 -12.75
CA ARG A 84 9.92 -14.41 -11.30
C ARG A 84 10.46 -13.09 -10.75
N SER A 85 10.96 -12.22 -11.64
CA SER A 85 11.64 -11.01 -11.21
C SER A 85 11.38 -9.85 -12.16
N TRP A 86 11.53 -8.64 -11.65
CA TRP A 86 11.54 -7.42 -12.45
C TRP A 86 12.64 -7.43 -13.49
N HIS A 87 13.78 -8.02 -13.16
CA HIS A 87 14.90 -8.19 -14.09
C HIS A 87 14.55 -8.99 -15.34
N ASP A 88 13.69 -10.03 -15.22
CA ASP A 88 13.22 -10.78 -16.39
C ASP A 88 12.34 -9.92 -17.30
N ILE A 89 11.55 -9.00 -16.71
CA ILE A 89 10.69 -8.07 -17.43
C ILE A 89 11.54 -6.99 -18.12
N GLU A 90 12.50 -6.40 -17.40
CA GLU A 90 13.37 -5.32 -17.91
C GLU A 90 14.30 -5.80 -19.03
N LYS A 91 14.86 -7.00 -18.90
CA LYS A 91 15.73 -7.59 -19.95
C LYS A 91 14.99 -8.22 -21.12
N ASP A 92 13.67 -8.09 -21.17
CA ASP A 92 12.85 -8.69 -22.24
C ASP A 92 12.93 -10.23 -22.32
N ASN A 93 13.35 -10.87 -21.23
CA ASN A 93 13.37 -12.33 -21.13
C ASN A 93 11.96 -12.94 -21.01
N ALA A 94 10.96 -12.10 -20.88
CA ALA A 94 9.57 -12.48 -20.69
C ALA A 94 8.81 -12.42 -22.02
N LYS A 95 9.09 -13.38 -22.93
CA LYS A 95 8.55 -13.48 -24.30
C LYS A 95 7.06 -13.19 -24.44
N TYR A 96 6.27 -13.58 -23.45
CA TYR A 96 4.82 -13.46 -23.50
C TYR A 96 4.28 -12.20 -22.80
N VAL A 97 5.04 -11.58 -21.90
CA VAL A 97 4.57 -10.42 -21.10
C VAL A 97 4.26 -9.23 -22.00
N LYS A 98 5.17 -8.87 -22.91
CA LYS A 98 4.90 -7.77 -23.85
C LYS A 98 3.68 -8.03 -24.71
N LYS A 99 3.51 -9.27 -25.19
CA LYS A 99 2.37 -9.65 -26.00
C LYS A 99 1.08 -9.65 -25.18
N GLY A 100 1.12 -10.23 -23.99
CA GLY A 100 0.02 -10.18 -23.03
C GLY A 100 -0.30 -8.76 -22.62
N THR A 101 0.69 -7.94 -22.25
CA THR A 101 0.50 -6.52 -21.88
C THR A 101 -0.05 -5.71 -23.05
N LYS A 102 0.47 -5.88 -24.27
CA LYS A 102 -0.04 -5.17 -25.46
C LYS A 102 -1.50 -5.52 -25.76
N LEU A 103 -1.85 -6.76 -25.62
CA LEU A 103 -3.24 -7.22 -25.83
C LEU A 103 -4.12 -6.78 -24.65
N LEU A 104 -3.61 -6.93 -23.45
CA LEU A 104 -4.20 -6.42 -22.23
C LEU A 104 -4.42 -4.90 -22.35
N VAL A 105 -3.51 -4.11 -22.83
CA VAL A 105 -3.69 -2.67 -23.05
C VAL A 105 -4.68 -2.36 -24.18
N SER A 106 -4.70 -3.14 -25.26
CA SER A 106 -5.62 -2.88 -26.38
C SER A 106 -7.06 -3.40 -26.16
N HIS A 107 -7.25 -4.47 -25.39
CA HIS A 107 -8.55 -5.04 -25.04
C HIS A 107 -8.87 -4.90 -23.56
N ILE A 108 -7.85 -4.67 -22.73
CA ILE A 108 -7.91 -4.52 -21.28
C ILE A 108 -8.10 -3.07 -20.83
N HIS A 109 -8.39 -2.16 -21.69
CA HIS A 109 -9.24 -1.12 -21.14
C HIS A 109 -10.43 -1.75 -20.39
N CYS A 110 -10.83 -2.96 -20.72
CA CYS A 110 -11.83 -3.69 -19.96
C CYS A 110 -11.28 -4.57 -18.81
N LEU A 111 -10.22 -5.34 -18.93
CA LEU A 111 -9.88 -6.40 -17.98
C LEU A 111 -8.83 -6.03 -16.91
N LEU A 112 -7.75 -5.32 -17.22
CA LEU A 112 -6.92 -4.67 -16.18
C LEU A 112 -7.75 -3.62 -15.46
N PHE A 113 -8.67 -2.99 -16.16
CA PHE A 113 -9.66 -2.14 -15.56
C PHE A 113 -10.63 -2.91 -14.66
N PHE A 114 -11.01 -4.14 -14.97
CA PHE A 114 -11.80 -4.99 -14.08
C PHE A 114 -10.97 -5.50 -12.90
N LEU A 115 -9.75 -5.95 -13.10
CA LEU A 115 -8.86 -6.40 -12.04
C LEU A 115 -8.41 -5.25 -11.13
N CYS A 116 -8.08 -4.09 -11.69
CA CYS A 116 -7.71 -2.91 -10.90
C CYS A 116 -8.88 -2.22 -10.19
N ARG A 117 -10.12 -2.56 -10.51
CA ARG A 117 -11.34 -1.95 -9.92
C ARG A 117 -12.11 -2.87 -9.00
N GLY A 118 -11.86 -4.17 -9.10
CA GLY A 118 -12.31 -5.17 -8.16
C GLY A 118 -11.43 -5.21 -6.91
N TYR A 119 -11.64 -6.20 -6.07
CA TYR A 119 -10.74 -6.57 -5.00
C TYR A 119 -9.80 -7.66 -5.50
N MET A 120 -8.52 -7.52 -5.21
CA MET A 120 -7.52 -8.56 -5.41
C MET A 120 -7.17 -9.13 -4.03
N VAL A 121 -7.27 -10.43 -3.88
CA VAL A 121 -6.85 -11.14 -2.67
C VAL A 121 -5.86 -12.19 -3.11
N MET A 122 -4.66 -12.15 -2.54
CA MET A 122 -3.65 -13.19 -2.75
C MET A 122 -3.64 -14.13 -1.56
N GLY A 123 -3.42 -15.41 -1.80
CA GLY A 123 -3.29 -16.41 -0.76
C GLY A 123 -2.56 -17.64 -1.27
N ASP A 124 -1.84 -18.32 -0.40
CA ASP A 124 -1.05 -19.52 -0.74
C ASP A 124 -1.94 -20.70 -1.12
N SER A 125 -3.16 -20.72 -0.62
CA SER A 125 -4.14 -21.78 -0.89
C SER A 125 -5.56 -21.34 -0.56
N PHE A 126 -6.54 -21.81 -1.33
CA PHE A 126 -7.97 -21.61 -1.06
C PHE A 126 -8.49 -22.36 0.18
N ASN A 127 -7.70 -23.28 0.72
CA ASN A 127 -8.06 -24.05 1.92
C ASN A 127 -7.65 -23.37 3.23
N THR A 128 -6.89 -22.28 3.19
CA THR A 128 -6.45 -21.57 4.39
C THR A 128 -7.62 -20.88 5.10
N SER A 129 -7.53 -20.78 6.42
CA SER A 129 -8.49 -20.00 7.22
C SER A 129 -8.48 -18.52 6.83
N LEU A 130 -7.30 -17.99 6.52
CA LEU A 130 -7.08 -16.63 6.04
C LEU A 130 -7.91 -16.35 4.78
N PHE A 131 -7.85 -17.24 3.78
CA PHE A 131 -8.64 -17.09 2.55
C PHE A 131 -10.15 -17.15 2.85
N LYS A 132 -10.60 -18.14 3.63
CA LYS A 132 -12.03 -18.32 3.97
C LYS A 132 -12.60 -17.08 4.69
N GLN A 133 -11.89 -16.56 5.68
CA GLN A 133 -12.32 -15.37 6.43
C GLN A 133 -12.32 -14.11 5.55
N THR A 134 -11.29 -13.91 4.72
CA THR A 134 -11.25 -12.80 3.77
C THR A 134 -12.41 -12.86 2.78
N PHE A 135 -12.70 -14.06 2.24
CA PHE A 135 -13.81 -14.26 1.32
C PHE A 135 -15.17 -13.93 1.97
N GLN A 136 -15.40 -14.34 3.21
CA GLN A 136 -16.63 -14.00 3.94
C GLN A 136 -16.81 -12.50 4.09
N ARG A 137 -15.73 -11.73 4.29
CA ARG A 137 -15.79 -10.28 4.45
C ARG A 137 -16.15 -9.51 3.19
N VAL A 138 -15.98 -10.10 2.00
CA VAL A 138 -16.48 -9.52 0.74
C VAL A 138 -18.01 -9.31 0.79
N PHE A 139 -18.72 -10.16 1.56
CA PHE A 139 -20.17 -10.16 1.67
C PHE A 139 -20.68 -9.49 2.94
N THR A 140 -19.94 -8.53 3.48
CA THR A 140 -20.33 -7.77 4.68
C THR A 140 -21.68 -7.07 4.46
N LYS A 141 -22.59 -7.23 5.41
CA LYS A 141 -23.91 -6.61 5.40
C LYS A 141 -24.00 -5.47 6.40
N ASP A 142 -24.89 -4.55 6.15
CA ASP A 142 -25.29 -3.50 7.10
C ASP A 142 -26.32 -4.01 8.11
N MET A 143 -26.76 -3.13 9.00
CA MET A 143 -27.78 -3.44 10.03
C MET A 143 -29.15 -3.80 9.44
N HIS A 144 -29.39 -3.52 8.16
CA HIS A 144 -30.62 -3.86 7.43
C HIS A 144 -30.48 -5.13 6.59
N GLY A 145 -29.37 -5.85 6.72
CA GLY A 145 -29.07 -7.07 5.96
C GLY A 145 -28.69 -6.82 4.50
N GLN A 146 -28.46 -5.56 4.09
CA GLN A 146 -28.05 -5.20 2.75
C GLN A 146 -26.53 -5.25 2.63
N PHE A 147 -26.02 -5.69 1.48
CA PHE A 147 -24.57 -5.68 1.25
C PHE A 147 -24.02 -4.27 1.24
N LYS A 148 -22.91 -4.06 1.93
CA LYS A 148 -22.17 -2.78 1.95
C LYS A 148 -21.42 -2.54 0.64
N MET A 149 -22.15 -2.45 -0.46
CA MET A 149 -21.61 -2.24 -1.80
C MET A 149 -22.59 -1.50 -2.71
N GLY A 150 -22.04 -0.77 -3.68
CA GLY A 150 -22.79 -0.14 -4.76
C GLY A 150 -22.24 -0.60 -6.11
N PHE A 151 -23.05 -0.52 -7.13
CA PHE A 151 -22.75 -1.01 -8.48
C PHE A 151 -22.90 0.09 -9.52
N GLY A 152 -22.15 -0.04 -10.61
CA GLY A 152 -22.28 0.84 -11.76
C GLY A 152 -22.11 2.31 -11.43
N GLY A 153 -21.22 2.64 -10.52
CA GLY A 153 -20.99 4.00 -10.05
C GLY A 153 -20.47 4.91 -11.16
N THR A 154 -20.99 6.14 -11.20
CA THR A 154 -20.48 7.20 -12.06
C THR A 154 -20.21 8.42 -11.18
N LEU A 155 -19.00 8.96 -11.28
CA LEU A 155 -18.60 10.19 -10.60
C LEU A 155 -18.47 11.29 -11.67
N GLU A 156 -19.21 12.37 -11.51
CA GLU A 156 -19.05 13.61 -12.27
C GLU A 156 -18.53 14.70 -11.33
N ILE A 157 -17.56 15.47 -11.78
CA ILE A 157 -17.02 16.61 -11.02
C ILE A 157 -17.28 17.90 -11.80
N LYS A 158 -17.81 18.90 -11.09
CA LYS A 158 -18.03 20.26 -11.59
C LYS A 158 -17.23 21.23 -10.74
N THR A 159 -16.63 22.22 -11.35
CA THR A 159 -15.75 23.20 -10.68
C THR A 159 -16.15 24.61 -11.06
N SER A 160 -15.80 25.58 -10.17
CA SER A 160 -15.78 27.00 -10.54
C SER A 160 -14.72 27.26 -11.62
N ARG A 161 -14.80 28.42 -12.27
CA ARG A 161 -14.00 28.74 -13.48
C ARG A 161 -12.49 28.65 -13.29
N GLU A 162 -12.04 29.00 -12.09
CA GLU A 162 -10.62 29.09 -11.71
C GLU A 162 -10.00 27.71 -11.43
N ILE A 163 -10.83 26.66 -11.29
CA ILE A 163 -10.36 25.31 -10.98
C ILE A 163 -10.58 24.42 -12.20
N LYS A 164 -9.53 23.73 -12.61
CA LYS A 164 -9.61 22.68 -13.63
C LYS A 164 -9.19 21.34 -13.06
N ILE A 165 -9.75 20.29 -13.63
CA ILE A 165 -9.55 18.91 -13.23
C ILE A 165 -8.41 18.35 -14.07
N SER A 166 -7.29 18.02 -13.41
CA SER A 166 -6.15 17.35 -14.07
C SER A 166 -6.39 15.84 -14.24
N GLY A 167 -7.11 15.21 -13.31
CA GLY A 167 -7.47 13.81 -13.43
C GLY A 167 -7.61 13.10 -12.11
N ALA A 168 -7.65 11.76 -12.17
CA ALA A 168 -7.87 10.89 -11.03
C ALA A 168 -6.89 9.72 -10.99
N ILE A 169 -6.47 9.33 -9.80
CA ILE A 169 -5.72 8.08 -9.54
C ILE A 169 -6.52 7.23 -8.55
N GLY A 170 -6.79 5.99 -8.94
CA GLY A 170 -7.56 5.03 -8.15
C GLY A 170 -8.47 4.16 -9.02
N PRO A 171 -9.42 3.43 -8.42
CA PRO A 171 -10.25 2.44 -9.12
C PRO A 171 -11.35 3.10 -9.99
N CYS A 172 -10.97 3.88 -11.00
CA CYS A 172 -11.90 4.59 -11.88
C CYS A 172 -11.48 4.56 -13.36
N VAL A 173 -12.40 4.76 -14.30
CA VAL A 173 -12.20 4.87 -15.76
C VAL A 173 -12.74 6.16 -16.27
N SER A 174 -12.02 6.78 -17.18
CA SER A 174 -12.51 7.92 -17.95
C SER A 174 -13.74 7.53 -18.76
N LEU A 175 -14.77 8.37 -18.70
CA LEU A 175 -15.91 8.33 -19.62
C LEU A 175 -15.71 9.26 -20.81
N ASN A 176 -14.49 9.81 -20.98
CA ASN A 176 -14.10 10.72 -22.05
C ASN A 176 -15.02 11.95 -22.19
N SER A 177 -15.63 12.36 -21.07
CA SER A 177 -16.49 13.55 -21.02
C SER A 177 -15.63 14.79 -20.90
N LYS A 178 -15.42 15.48 -22.01
CA LYS A 178 -14.68 16.74 -22.05
C LYS A 178 -15.60 17.91 -21.71
N GLY A 179 -15.09 18.88 -20.98
CA GLY A 179 -15.80 20.08 -20.59
C GLY A 179 -14.84 21.22 -20.27
N PRO A 180 -15.33 22.43 -20.06
CA PRO A 180 -14.49 23.60 -19.78
C PRO A 180 -13.73 23.48 -18.45
N CYS A 181 -14.14 22.58 -17.57
CA CYS A 181 -13.47 22.29 -16.30
C CYS A 181 -12.33 21.27 -16.41
N VAL A 182 -12.05 20.73 -17.61
CA VAL A 182 -10.98 19.74 -17.82
C VAL A 182 -9.68 20.47 -18.16
N SER A 183 -8.60 20.08 -17.47
CA SER A 183 -7.24 20.58 -17.73
C SER A 183 -6.61 19.89 -18.92
N GLU A 184 -5.69 20.59 -19.59
CA GLU A 184 -4.79 20.02 -20.60
C GLU A 184 -3.63 19.23 -19.95
N ASN A 185 -3.31 19.56 -18.69
CA ASN A 185 -2.29 18.86 -17.92
C ASN A 185 -2.88 17.63 -17.24
N GLU A 186 -2.76 16.49 -17.89
CA GLU A 186 -3.36 15.24 -17.39
C GLU A 186 -2.51 14.58 -16.30
N ILE A 187 -3.19 14.12 -15.24
CA ILE A 187 -2.62 13.31 -14.16
C ILE A 187 -3.46 12.05 -14.00
N GLY A 188 -2.82 10.88 -14.08
CA GLY A 188 -3.53 9.62 -13.95
C GLY A 188 -4.56 9.41 -15.07
N THR A 189 -5.77 9.08 -14.70
CA THR A 189 -6.92 8.99 -15.63
C THR A 189 -7.49 10.39 -15.84
N GLY A 190 -6.87 11.16 -16.74
CA GLY A 190 -7.22 12.55 -17.06
C GLY A 190 -8.13 12.68 -18.30
N GLY A 191 -8.16 13.91 -18.88
CA GLY A 191 -8.90 14.23 -20.10
C GLY A 191 -10.43 14.14 -19.95
N THR A 192 -10.96 14.14 -18.75
CA THR A 192 -12.40 13.95 -18.46
C THR A 192 -12.82 14.63 -17.17
N CYS A 193 -14.10 14.97 -17.07
CA CYS A 193 -14.76 15.35 -15.82
C CYS A 193 -15.68 14.26 -15.26
N GLN A 194 -15.73 13.08 -15.94
CA GLN A 194 -16.59 11.97 -15.52
C GLN A 194 -15.84 10.64 -15.53
N TRP A 195 -16.03 9.85 -14.47
CA TRP A 195 -15.43 8.53 -14.32
C TRP A 195 -16.45 7.47 -13.99
N LYS A 196 -16.26 6.28 -14.54
CA LYS A 196 -16.99 5.09 -14.14
C LYS A 196 -16.23 4.39 -13.01
N ILE A 197 -16.94 3.98 -11.96
CA ILE A 197 -16.44 3.25 -10.82
C ILE A 197 -17.18 1.92 -10.77
N CYS A 198 -16.48 0.79 -10.99
CA CYS A 198 -17.15 -0.50 -11.13
C CYS A 198 -17.76 -0.99 -9.81
N GLY A 199 -17.04 -0.89 -8.72
CA GLY A 199 -17.51 -1.29 -7.39
C GLY A 199 -17.29 -0.18 -6.38
N LEU A 200 -18.36 0.24 -5.72
CA LEU A 200 -18.31 1.16 -4.60
C LEU A 200 -18.38 0.37 -3.30
N SER A 201 -17.41 0.55 -2.43
CA SER A 201 -17.46 0.11 -1.05
C SER A 201 -17.26 1.31 -0.12
N PRO A 202 -17.63 1.23 1.15
CA PRO A 202 -17.45 2.34 2.10
C PRO A 202 -16.00 2.80 2.25
N THR A 203 -15.04 1.90 2.01
CA THR A 203 -13.59 2.15 2.15
C THR A 203 -12.91 2.55 0.85
N SER A 204 -13.62 2.53 -0.29
CA SER A 204 -13.02 2.89 -1.58
C SER A 204 -12.77 4.38 -1.67
N THR A 205 -11.55 4.77 -2.04
CA THR A 205 -11.16 6.17 -2.23
C THR A 205 -10.59 6.43 -3.61
N LEU A 206 -10.64 7.68 -4.03
CA LEU A 206 -10.04 8.21 -5.25
C LEU A 206 -9.20 9.42 -4.90
N ALA A 207 -8.01 9.54 -5.48
CA ALA A 207 -7.26 10.78 -5.47
C ALA A 207 -7.64 11.59 -6.72
N ILE A 208 -8.12 12.81 -6.51
CA ILE A 208 -8.47 13.73 -7.60
C ILE A 208 -7.51 14.90 -7.58
N TYR A 209 -6.97 15.24 -8.75
CA TYR A 209 -5.98 16.28 -8.91
C TYR A 209 -6.58 17.46 -9.66
N PHE A 210 -6.32 18.65 -9.15
CA PHE A 210 -6.81 19.91 -9.67
C PHE A 210 -5.67 20.86 -9.94
N GLU A 211 -5.87 21.79 -10.87
CA GLU A 211 -5.02 22.96 -11.04
C GLU A 211 -5.85 24.25 -10.95
N VAL A 212 -5.20 25.29 -10.51
CA VAL A 212 -5.76 26.66 -10.50
C VAL A 212 -5.28 27.38 -11.75
N VAL A 213 -6.21 27.85 -12.55
CA VAL A 213 -5.92 28.50 -13.83
C VAL A 213 -6.34 29.94 -13.80
N ASN A 214 -5.38 30.84 -14.00
CA ASN A 214 -5.67 32.25 -14.25
C ASN A 214 -6.15 32.43 -15.70
N GLN A 215 -7.45 32.59 -15.87
CA GLN A 215 -8.00 32.97 -17.17
C GLN A 215 -7.71 34.46 -17.43
N HIS A 216 -7.02 34.76 -18.52
CA HIS A 216 -6.76 36.12 -19.03
C HIS A 216 -5.95 37.06 -18.11
N ASN A 217 -4.98 36.56 -17.36
CA ASN A 217 -4.21 37.36 -16.41
C ASN A 217 -5.06 38.18 -15.40
N ALA A 218 -6.33 37.86 -15.25
CA ALA A 218 -7.16 38.51 -14.25
C ALA A 218 -6.80 37.93 -12.87
N PRO A 219 -6.53 38.76 -11.88
CA PRO A 219 -6.27 38.29 -10.54
C PRO A 219 -7.48 37.52 -10.02
N ILE A 220 -7.21 36.42 -9.31
CA ILE A 220 -8.28 35.68 -8.62
C ILE A 220 -8.98 36.67 -7.66
N PRO A 221 -10.32 36.79 -7.69
CA PRO A 221 -11.02 37.77 -6.86
C PRO A 221 -10.67 37.59 -5.39
N GLN A 222 -10.08 38.59 -4.76
CA GLN A 222 -9.84 38.58 -3.31
C GLN A 222 -11.16 38.46 -2.58
N GLY A 223 -11.24 37.52 -1.62
CA GLY A 223 -12.48 37.21 -0.92
C GLY A 223 -13.47 36.35 -1.69
N GLY A 224 -13.16 35.96 -2.94
CA GLY A 224 -13.94 34.98 -3.70
C GLY A 224 -13.80 33.56 -3.16
N ARG A 225 -14.67 32.68 -3.61
CA ARG A 225 -14.65 31.24 -3.26
C ARG A 225 -14.48 30.39 -4.53
N GLY A 226 -13.58 29.42 -4.44
CA GLY A 226 -13.53 28.30 -5.37
C GLY A 226 -14.48 27.21 -4.90
N ALA A 227 -15.25 26.60 -5.81
CA ALA A 227 -16.17 25.53 -5.51
C ALA A 227 -15.91 24.30 -6.35
N ILE A 228 -16.06 23.13 -5.73
CA ILE A 228 -15.99 21.82 -6.39
C ILE A 228 -17.23 21.05 -5.96
N GLN A 229 -17.93 20.47 -6.94
CA GLN A 229 -19.11 19.64 -6.69
C GLN A 229 -18.88 18.24 -7.26
N PHE A 230 -19.10 17.24 -6.41
CA PHE A 230 -19.04 15.82 -6.74
C PHE A 230 -20.47 15.30 -6.87
N VAL A 231 -20.78 14.71 -8.01
CA VAL A 231 -22.07 14.09 -8.29
C VAL A 231 -21.81 12.60 -8.52
N THR A 232 -22.19 11.77 -7.55
CA THR A 232 -22.02 10.32 -7.63
C THR A 232 -23.38 9.66 -7.85
N GLN A 233 -23.50 8.89 -8.92
CA GLN A 233 -24.68 8.09 -9.23
C GLN A 233 -24.29 6.61 -9.14
N TYR A 234 -25.12 5.79 -8.49
CA TYR A 234 -24.86 4.36 -8.35
C TYR A 234 -26.13 3.58 -8.04
N GLN A 235 -26.10 2.29 -8.28
CA GLN A 235 -27.13 1.37 -7.85
C GLN A 235 -26.75 0.80 -6.50
N HIS A 236 -27.61 0.99 -5.51
CA HIS A 236 -27.45 0.38 -4.17
C HIS A 236 -27.81 -1.11 -4.23
N SER A 237 -27.29 -1.91 -3.27
CA SER A 237 -27.56 -3.36 -3.18
C SER A 237 -29.04 -3.70 -3.03
N SER A 238 -29.89 -2.76 -2.55
CA SER A 238 -31.35 -2.89 -2.51
C SER A 238 -32.01 -2.75 -3.90
N GLY A 239 -31.26 -2.55 -4.98
CA GLY A 239 -31.79 -2.30 -6.33
C GLY A 239 -32.11 -0.83 -6.62
N GLN A 240 -32.13 0.03 -5.63
CA GLN A 240 -32.43 1.46 -5.82
C GLN A 240 -31.27 2.20 -6.47
N ARG A 241 -31.56 3.04 -7.45
CA ARG A 241 -30.60 4.03 -7.96
C ARG A 241 -30.54 5.23 -7.03
N ARG A 242 -29.34 5.64 -6.67
CA ARG A 242 -29.07 6.75 -5.76
C ARG A 242 -28.16 7.79 -6.42
N ILE A 243 -28.44 9.05 -6.13
CA ILE A 243 -27.59 10.18 -6.49
C ILE A 243 -27.15 10.85 -5.20
N ARG A 244 -25.84 11.06 -5.10
CA ARG A 244 -25.24 11.82 -4.01
C ARG A 244 -24.54 13.03 -4.58
N VAL A 245 -24.91 14.21 -4.07
CA VAL A 245 -24.28 15.48 -4.44
C VAL A 245 -23.57 16.04 -3.23
N THR A 246 -22.27 16.32 -3.38
CA THR A 246 -21.45 16.94 -2.33
C THR A 246 -20.76 18.16 -2.93
N THR A 247 -20.99 19.34 -2.35
CA THR A 247 -20.35 20.59 -2.77
C THR A 247 -19.42 21.08 -1.69
N ILE A 248 -18.20 21.41 -2.06
CA ILE A 248 -17.16 21.98 -1.19
C ILE A 248 -16.81 23.35 -1.75
N ALA A 249 -16.78 24.37 -0.90
CA ALA A 249 -16.31 25.70 -1.27
C ALA A 249 -15.24 26.16 -0.26
N ARG A 250 -14.19 26.82 -0.78
CA ARG A 250 -13.09 27.37 0.02
C ARG A 250 -12.76 28.76 -0.47
N ASN A 251 -12.35 29.64 0.46
CA ASN A 251 -11.89 30.98 0.13
C ASN A 251 -10.55 30.89 -0.61
N TRP A 252 -10.35 31.79 -1.57
CA TRP A 252 -9.07 31.99 -2.20
C TRP A 252 -8.11 32.69 -1.23
N ALA A 253 -6.86 32.30 -1.25
CA ALA A 253 -5.77 32.95 -0.56
C ALA A 253 -4.68 33.36 -1.58
N ASP A 254 -4.14 34.55 -1.41
CA ASP A 254 -3.02 35.01 -2.23
C ASP A 254 -1.71 34.32 -1.80
N ALA A 255 -1.02 33.70 -2.76
CA ALA A 255 0.18 32.92 -2.49
C ALA A 255 1.41 33.74 -2.07
N GLN A 256 1.39 35.07 -2.24
CA GLN A 256 2.48 35.95 -1.84
C GLN A 256 2.19 36.60 -0.48
N THR A 257 0.98 37.09 -0.29
CA THR A 257 0.63 37.88 0.91
C THR A 257 -0.04 37.05 2.01
N GLN A 258 -0.61 35.91 1.70
CA GLN A 258 -1.37 35.07 2.64
C GLN A 258 -0.81 33.63 2.76
N ILE A 259 0.50 33.50 2.63
CA ILE A 259 1.17 32.19 2.67
C ILE A 259 0.90 31.44 3.99
N GLN A 260 0.76 32.16 5.12
CA GLN A 260 0.46 31.57 6.41
C GLN A 260 -0.94 30.91 6.44
N ASN A 261 -1.94 31.52 5.78
CA ASN A 261 -3.28 30.94 5.66
C ASN A 261 -3.25 29.64 4.82
N ILE A 262 -2.41 29.62 3.78
CA ILE A 262 -2.20 28.40 2.97
C ILE A 262 -1.51 27.34 3.81
N ALA A 263 -0.46 27.69 4.55
CA ALA A 263 0.27 26.78 5.42
C ALA A 263 -0.61 26.19 6.52
N ALA A 264 -1.45 27.02 7.17
CA ALA A 264 -2.38 26.57 8.21
C ALA A 264 -3.47 25.60 7.71
N SER A 265 -3.75 25.60 6.39
CA SER A 265 -4.73 24.67 5.77
C SER A 265 -4.10 23.38 5.24
N PHE A 266 -2.78 23.21 5.39
CA PHE A 266 -2.08 22.04 4.88
C PHE A 266 -2.35 20.81 5.73
N ASP A 267 -2.94 19.79 5.12
CA ASP A 267 -3.12 18.46 5.71
C ASP A 267 -1.96 17.56 5.25
N GLN A 268 -0.97 17.40 6.13
CA GLN A 268 0.26 16.67 5.82
C GLN A 268 0.03 15.18 5.59
N GLU A 269 -0.98 14.58 6.20
CA GLU A 269 -1.33 13.18 6.02
C GLU A 269 -1.97 12.95 4.65
N ALA A 270 -2.99 13.76 4.32
CA ALA A 270 -3.64 13.69 3.02
C ALA A 270 -2.65 14.02 1.89
N ALA A 271 -1.77 15.01 2.07
CA ALA A 271 -0.75 15.37 1.10
C ALA A 271 0.25 14.23 0.88
N ALA A 272 0.65 13.52 1.94
CA ALA A 272 1.55 12.37 1.83
C ALA A 272 0.92 11.24 1.00
N ILE A 273 -0.36 10.93 1.20
CA ILE A 273 -1.06 9.89 0.43
C ILE A 273 -1.26 10.31 -1.03
N LEU A 274 -1.63 11.56 -1.29
CA LEU A 274 -1.76 12.08 -2.65
C LEU A 274 -0.43 12.02 -3.40
N MET A 275 0.66 12.42 -2.74
CA MET A 275 2.01 12.34 -3.29
C MET A 275 2.45 10.88 -3.53
N ALA A 276 2.15 9.98 -2.59
CA ALA A 276 2.46 8.57 -2.74
C ALA A 276 1.73 7.94 -3.93
N ARG A 277 0.43 8.20 -4.10
CA ARG A 277 -0.32 7.72 -5.26
C ARG A 277 0.25 8.22 -6.57
N LEU A 278 0.67 9.49 -6.61
CA LEU A 278 1.29 10.07 -7.79
C LEU A 278 2.67 9.44 -8.07
N ALA A 279 3.49 9.22 -7.04
CA ALA A 279 4.78 8.57 -7.18
C ALA A 279 4.65 7.13 -7.69
N ILE A 280 3.70 6.36 -7.16
CA ILE A 280 3.43 4.99 -7.59
C ILE A 280 2.93 4.97 -9.04
N TYR A 281 2.03 5.89 -9.41
CA TYR A 281 1.56 6.01 -10.78
C TYR A 281 2.70 6.30 -11.76
N ARG A 282 3.62 7.20 -11.39
CA ARG A 282 4.82 7.50 -12.19
C ARG A 282 5.76 6.28 -12.30
N ALA A 283 5.89 5.51 -11.22
CA ALA A 283 6.73 4.30 -11.19
C ALA A 283 6.23 3.15 -12.10
N GLU A 284 5.04 3.28 -12.70
CA GLU A 284 4.55 2.35 -13.72
C GLU A 284 5.13 2.65 -15.12
N THR A 285 5.59 3.87 -15.35
CA THR A 285 6.06 4.34 -16.67
C THR A 285 7.48 4.90 -16.66
N GLU A 286 8.01 5.24 -15.49
CA GLU A 286 9.33 5.84 -15.30
C GLU A 286 10.23 4.89 -14.51
N GLU A 287 11.54 5.04 -14.66
CA GLU A 287 12.50 4.26 -13.88
C GLU A 287 12.46 4.63 -12.39
N GLY A 288 12.61 3.64 -11.51
CA GLY A 288 12.56 3.83 -10.06
C GLY A 288 13.44 4.96 -9.54
N PRO A 289 14.74 5.06 -9.94
CA PRO A 289 15.62 6.15 -9.53
C PRO A 289 15.12 7.55 -9.95
N ASP A 290 14.46 7.67 -11.09
CA ASP A 290 13.90 8.96 -11.56
C ASP A 290 12.71 9.40 -10.74
N VAL A 291 11.85 8.46 -10.37
CA VAL A 291 10.72 8.73 -9.48
C VAL A 291 11.21 9.17 -8.10
N LEU A 292 12.23 8.52 -7.54
CA LEU A 292 12.82 8.91 -6.27
C LEU A 292 13.43 10.32 -6.34
N ARG A 293 14.21 10.62 -7.38
CA ARG A 293 14.77 11.97 -7.61
C ARG A 293 13.68 13.04 -7.76
N TRP A 294 12.59 12.69 -8.43
CA TRP A 294 11.45 13.59 -8.55
C TRP A 294 10.79 13.84 -7.18
N LEU A 295 10.56 12.80 -6.39
CA LEU A 295 9.98 12.89 -5.05
C LEU A 295 10.83 13.77 -4.13
N ASP A 296 12.15 13.60 -4.16
CA ASP A 296 13.10 14.42 -3.39
C ASP A 296 13.03 15.88 -3.78
N ARG A 297 12.99 16.19 -5.07
CA ARG A 297 12.85 17.57 -5.54
C ARG A 297 11.54 18.21 -5.09
N GLN A 298 10.42 17.47 -5.06
CA GLN A 298 9.16 18.01 -4.55
C GLN A 298 9.25 18.29 -3.05
N LEU A 299 9.86 17.40 -2.28
CA LEU A 299 10.06 17.59 -0.85
C LEU A 299 10.97 18.81 -0.56
N ILE A 300 12.10 18.94 -1.25
CA ILE A 300 13.01 20.08 -1.09
C ILE A 300 12.28 21.41 -1.41
N ARG A 301 11.52 21.47 -2.50
CA ARG A 301 10.74 22.68 -2.86
C ARG A 301 9.70 23.04 -1.79
N LEU A 302 9.05 22.05 -1.20
CA LEU A 302 8.11 22.28 -0.09
C LEU A 302 8.86 22.84 1.13
N CYS A 303 10.02 22.27 1.47
CA CYS A 303 10.88 22.77 2.54
C CYS A 303 11.32 24.23 2.31
N GLN A 304 11.72 24.57 1.10
CA GLN A 304 12.14 25.93 0.74
C GLN A 304 10.99 26.94 0.86
N LYS A 305 9.78 26.54 0.45
CA LYS A 305 8.63 27.44 0.40
C LYS A 305 8.01 27.70 1.77
N PHE A 306 7.98 26.68 2.65
CA PHE A 306 7.25 26.70 3.92
C PHE A 306 8.12 26.53 5.16
N GLY A 307 9.42 26.27 5.00
CA GLY A 307 10.38 26.27 6.11
C GLY A 307 10.78 27.67 6.52
N GLU A 308 11.03 27.84 7.79
CA GLU A 308 11.64 29.06 8.37
C GLU A 308 13.11 28.79 8.61
N TYR A 309 13.99 29.59 7.99
CA TYR A 309 15.44 29.42 8.13
C TYR A 309 16.20 30.70 7.80
N HIS A 310 17.39 30.81 8.34
CA HIS A 310 18.36 31.86 7.94
C HIS A 310 19.21 31.36 6.77
N LYS A 311 19.50 32.26 5.84
CA LYS A 311 20.34 31.94 4.69
C LYS A 311 21.67 31.37 5.15
N ASP A 312 22.11 30.29 4.51
CA ASP A 312 23.38 29.59 4.77
C ASP A 312 23.53 28.92 6.16
N ASP A 313 22.44 28.87 6.96
CA ASP A 313 22.44 28.19 8.26
C ASP A 313 21.39 27.07 8.34
N PRO A 314 21.75 25.84 7.97
CA PRO A 314 20.84 24.68 8.07
C PRO A 314 20.35 24.38 9.49
N SER A 315 21.09 24.80 10.52
CA SER A 315 20.72 24.55 11.92
C SER A 315 19.52 25.38 12.38
N SER A 316 19.31 26.52 11.72
CA SER A 316 18.17 27.42 11.96
C SER A 316 16.86 26.89 11.39
N PHE A 317 16.90 25.87 10.51
CA PHE A 317 15.72 25.36 9.82
C PHE A 317 14.66 24.80 10.77
N ARG A 318 13.44 25.30 10.63
CA ARG A 318 12.26 24.86 11.41
C ARG A 318 11.07 24.68 10.49
N PHE A 319 10.24 23.70 10.83
CA PHE A 319 8.89 23.54 10.30
C PHE A 319 7.84 23.89 11.35
N SER A 320 6.72 24.45 10.89
CA SER A 320 5.50 24.47 11.71
C SER A 320 4.97 23.05 11.92
N GLU A 321 4.13 22.86 12.93
CA GLU A 321 3.54 21.54 13.24
C GLU A 321 2.80 20.93 12.05
N THR A 322 2.15 21.74 11.21
CA THR A 322 1.41 21.30 10.01
C THR A 322 2.28 20.64 8.93
N PHE A 323 3.61 20.80 8.99
CA PHE A 323 4.56 20.22 8.04
C PHE A 323 5.54 19.23 8.69
N SER A 324 5.53 19.09 10.00
CA SER A 324 6.59 18.40 10.77
C SER A 324 6.70 16.91 10.44
N LEU A 325 5.58 16.23 10.16
CA LEU A 325 5.54 14.80 9.85
C LEU A 325 5.68 14.49 8.36
N TYR A 326 5.41 15.46 7.47
CA TYR A 326 5.43 15.22 6.04
C TYR A 326 6.78 14.68 5.51
N PRO A 327 7.95 15.22 5.91
CA PRO A 327 9.24 14.68 5.51
C PRO A 327 9.46 13.24 5.99
N GLN A 328 8.98 12.88 7.17
CA GLN A 328 9.05 11.53 7.70
C GLN A 328 8.20 10.56 6.86
N PHE A 329 7.00 10.93 6.45
CA PHE A 329 6.19 10.13 5.53
C PHE A 329 6.90 9.92 4.19
N MET A 330 7.56 10.96 3.66
CA MET A 330 8.34 10.84 2.41
C MET A 330 9.56 9.93 2.58
N PHE A 331 10.24 9.99 3.73
CA PHE A 331 11.32 9.07 4.07
C PHE A 331 10.86 7.61 4.04
N HIS A 332 9.75 7.30 4.69
CA HIS A 332 9.20 5.95 4.70
C HIS A 332 8.67 5.52 3.32
N LEU A 333 8.03 6.43 2.58
CA LEU A 333 7.55 6.16 1.22
C LEU A 333 8.70 5.74 0.28
N ARG A 334 9.84 6.42 0.35
CA ARG A 334 11.03 6.09 -0.45
C ARG A 334 11.52 4.66 -0.22
N ARG A 335 11.39 4.17 1.01
CA ARG A 335 11.79 2.82 1.46
C ARG A 335 10.70 1.77 1.30
N SER A 336 9.51 2.18 0.92
CA SER A 336 8.35 1.31 0.86
C SER A 336 8.42 0.31 -0.31
N PRO A 337 7.75 -0.85 -0.20
CA PRO A 337 7.69 -1.83 -1.28
C PRO A 337 6.91 -1.31 -2.51
N PHE A 338 6.30 -0.14 -2.41
CA PHE A 338 5.61 0.50 -3.54
C PHE A 338 6.58 1.09 -4.55
N LEU A 339 7.73 1.60 -4.09
CA LEU A 339 8.77 2.22 -4.91
C LEU A 339 10.03 1.36 -4.99
N GLN A 340 10.38 0.64 -3.93
CA GLN A 340 11.52 -0.29 -3.87
C GLN A 340 11.07 -1.71 -4.23
N VAL A 341 11.15 -2.04 -5.51
CA VAL A 341 10.62 -3.30 -6.04
C VAL A 341 11.61 -4.46 -6.06
N PHE A 342 12.89 -4.22 -5.76
CA PHE A 342 13.98 -5.20 -5.95
C PHE A 342 13.80 -6.51 -5.18
N ASN A 343 13.19 -6.45 -4.01
CA ASN A 343 12.98 -7.62 -3.15
C ASN A 343 11.59 -8.24 -3.31
N ASN A 344 10.77 -7.73 -4.21
CA ASN A 344 9.41 -8.19 -4.44
C ASN A 344 9.26 -8.77 -5.85
N SER A 345 8.46 -9.80 -6.00
CA SER A 345 8.01 -10.23 -7.31
C SER A 345 7.12 -9.16 -7.96
N PRO A 346 6.98 -9.16 -9.29
CA PRO A 346 6.04 -8.27 -9.97
C PRO A 346 4.60 -8.41 -9.47
N ASP A 347 4.18 -9.61 -9.12
CA ASP A 347 2.84 -9.90 -8.60
C ASP A 347 2.63 -9.29 -7.22
N GLU A 348 3.61 -9.42 -6.32
CA GLU A 348 3.57 -8.81 -4.99
C GLU A 348 3.55 -7.28 -5.08
N SER A 349 4.39 -6.68 -5.94
CA SER A 349 4.41 -5.24 -6.15
C SER A 349 3.07 -4.73 -6.68
N SER A 350 2.46 -5.45 -7.64
CA SER A 350 1.14 -5.13 -8.18
C SER A 350 0.04 -5.23 -7.11
N TYR A 351 0.12 -6.25 -6.25
CA TYR A 351 -0.80 -6.44 -5.14
C TYR A 351 -0.72 -5.30 -4.12
N TYR A 352 0.49 -4.92 -3.69
CA TYR A 352 0.68 -3.82 -2.76
C TYR A 352 0.19 -2.48 -3.34
N ARG A 353 0.57 -2.16 -4.57
CA ARG A 353 0.14 -0.95 -5.28
C ARG A 353 -1.38 -0.90 -5.46
N HIS A 354 -2.00 -2.04 -5.83
CA HIS A 354 -3.46 -2.15 -5.97
C HIS A 354 -4.19 -1.77 -4.69
N HIS A 355 -3.76 -2.31 -3.54
CA HIS A 355 -4.39 -1.98 -2.25
C HIS A 355 -4.17 -0.53 -1.86
N PHE A 356 -2.95 -0.01 -2.04
CA PHE A 356 -2.65 1.38 -1.73
C PHE A 356 -3.52 2.38 -2.52
N MET A 357 -3.77 2.10 -3.78
CA MET A 357 -4.54 2.99 -4.67
C MET A 357 -6.02 3.13 -4.30
N ARG A 358 -6.53 2.35 -3.37
CA ARG A 358 -7.95 2.29 -3.06
C ARG A 358 -8.33 2.43 -1.59
N GLN A 359 -7.37 2.32 -0.68
CA GLN A 359 -7.62 2.39 0.75
C GLN A 359 -7.86 3.83 1.22
N ASP A 360 -8.49 3.97 2.39
CA ASP A 360 -8.67 5.25 3.06
C ASP A 360 -7.34 5.85 3.55
N LEU A 361 -7.41 7.06 4.10
CA LEU A 361 -6.26 7.80 4.57
C LEU A 361 -5.47 7.03 5.63
N THR A 362 -6.14 6.58 6.69
CA THR A 362 -5.50 5.91 7.83
C THR A 362 -4.80 4.61 7.42
N GLN A 363 -5.48 3.76 6.64
CA GLN A 363 -4.90 2.52 6.17
C GLN A 363 -3.73 2.75 5.21
N SER A 364 -3.82 3.78 4.38
CA SER A 364 -2.73 4.15 3.47
C SER A 364 -1.51 4.67 4.21
N LEU A 365 -1.67 5.42 5.30
CA LEU A 365 -0.56 5.86 6.14
C LEU A 365 0.15 4.68 6.81
N ILE A 366 -0.60 3.71 7.33
CA ILE A 366 -0.04 2.48 7.91
C ILE A 366 0.80 1.71 6.87
N MET A 367 0.37 1.70 5.61
CA MET A 367 1.13 1.07 4.53
C MET A 367 2.45 1.78 4.23
N ILE A 368 2.51 3.11 4.34
CA ILE A 368 3.73 3.90 4.15
C ILE A 368 4.65 3.76 5.36
N GLN A 369 4.11 4.02 6.53
CA GLN A 369 4.81 4.01 7.81
C GLN A 369 4.10 3.04 8.76
N PRO A 370 4.58 1.80 8.88
CA PRO A 370 4.05 0.83 9.83
C PRO A 370 3.98 1.37 11.26
N ILE A 371 2.96 0.97 11.97
CA ILE A 371 2.79 1.30 13.38
C ILE A 371 3.52 0.26 14.23
N LEU A 372 4.23 0.72 15.25
CA LEU A 372 4.94 -0.12 16.19
C LEU A 372 4.53 0.23 17.62
N TYR A 373 3.99 -0.74 18.35
CA TYR A 373 3.67 -0.64 19.77
C TYR A 373 4.60 -1.52 20.59
N ALA A 374 5.03 -1.02 21.75
CA ALA A 374 5.79 -1.77 22.73
C ALA A 374 4.94 -2.07 23.96
N TYR A 375 5.01 -3.33 24.40
CA TYR A 375 4.36 -3.85 25.60
C TYR A 375 5.42 -4.17 26.62
N SER A 376 5.25 -3.68 27.85
CA SER A 376 6.16 -3.89 28.97
C SER A 376 5.39 -4.01 30.29
N PHE A 377 6.08 -4.37 31.37
CA PHE A 377 5.48 -4.38 32.70
C PHE A 377 5.21 -2.97 33.27
N SER A 378 5.72 -1.93 32.61
CA SER A 378 5.73 -0.56 33.14
C SER A 378 4.44 0.21 32.90
N GLY A 379 3.46 -0.33 32.16
CA GLY A 379 2.21 0.37 31.85
C GLY A 379 1.49 -0.15 30.62
N PRO A 380 0.52 0.62 30.11
CA PRO A 380 -0.20 0.28 28.90
C PRO A 380 0.71 0.26 27.66
N PRO A 381 0.26 -0.33 26.53
CA PRO A 381 1.03 -0.32 25.30
C PRO A 381 1.39 1.10 24.85
N GLU A 382 2.64 1.32 24.48
CA GLU A 382 3.16 2.61 24.06
C GLU A 382 3.51 2.59 22.56
N PRO A 383 3.13 3.61 21.77
CA PRO A 383 3.66 3.77 20.43
C PRO A 383 5.15 4.11 20.49
N VAL A 384 5.96 3.37 19.75
CA VAL A 384 7.41 3.57 19.69
C VAL A 384 7.87 3.88 18.28
N LEU A 385 9.07 4.44 18.15
CA LEU A 385 9.64 4.75 16.85
C LEU A 385 9.85 3.47 16.02
N LEU A 386 9.62 3.56 14.73
CA LEU A 386 9.93 2.50 13.78
C LEU A 386 11.45 2.45 13.53
N ASP A 387 12.19 2.14 14.56
CA ASP A 387 13.64 2.22 14.63
C ASP A 387 14.21 1.02 15.39
N SER A 388 15.43 0.60 15.06
CA SER A 388 16.09 -0.53 15.71
C SER A 388 16.35 -0.31 17.20
N SER A 389 16.41 0.94 17.67
CA SER A 389 16.52 1.27 19.10
C SER A 389 15.28 0.89 19.91
N SER A 390 14.14 0.68 19.26
CA SER A 390 12.90 0.23 19.91
C SER A 390 12.88 -1.27 20.19
N ILE A 391 13.81 -2.04 19.61
CA ILE A 391 13.91 -3.49 19.80
C ILE A 391 14.70 -3.78 21.06
N LEU A 392 13.99 -3.91 22.18
CA LEU A 392 14.60 -4.17 23.50
C LEU A 392 14.32 -5.61 23.95
N ALA A 393 15.23 -6.13 24.79
CA ALA A 393 15.17 -7.53 25.26
C ALA A 393 13.96 -7.82 26.15
N ASP A 394 13.51 -6.83 26.92
CA ASP A 394 12.47 -6.91 27.94
C ASP A 394 11.07 -6.48 27.45
N ARG A 395 10.87 -6.35 26.14
CA ARG A 395 9.62 -5.88 25.53
C ARG A 395 9.04 -6.86 24.54
N ILE A 396 7.72 -6.76 24.35
CA ILE A 396 7.03 -7.37 23.22
C ILE A 396 6.66 -6.24 22.27
N LEU A 397 6.88 -6.44 20.96
CA LEU A 397 6.51 -5.46 19.94
C LEU A 397 5.36 -6.00 19.12
N LEU A 398 4.35 -5.16 18.87
CA LEU A 398 3.30 -5.39 17.91
C LEU A 398 3.47 -4.42 16.74
N MET A 399 3.72 -4.96 15.54
CA MET A 399 3.88 -4.17 14.32
C MET A 399 2.73 -4.41 13.36
N ASP A 400 2.10 -3.32 12.95
CA ASP A 400 1.06 -3.31 11.91
C ASP A 400 1.60 -2.65 10.63
N THR A 401 1.71 -3.43 9.55
CA THR A 401 2.12 -2.96 8.22
C THR A 401 0.95 -2.87 7.23
N PHE A 402 -0.29 -3.01 7.68
CA PHE A 402 -1.50 -3.25 6.90
C PHE A 402 -1.58 -4.67 6.33
N PHE A 403 -0.54 -5.17 5.70
CA PHE A 403 -0.50 -6.50 5.06
C PHE A 403 -0.12 -7.61 6.03
N GLN A 404 0.53 -7.24 7.13
CA GLN A 404 1.03 -8.17 8.14
C GLN A 404 0.87 -7.56 9.53
N ILE A 405 0.48 -8.40 10.47
CA ILE A 405 0.52 -8.12 11.89
C ILE A 405 1.58 -9.04 12.50
N LEU A 406 2.61 -8.43 13.06
CA LEU A 406 3.74 -9.14 13.65
C LEU A 406 3.79 -8.91 15.16
N ILE A 407 3.84 -9.98 15.92
CA ILE A 407 4.23 -9.95 17.34
C ILE A 407 5.66 -10.48 17.45
N TYR A 408 6.52 -9.70 18.08
CA TYR A 408 7.90 -10.04 18.33
C TYR A 408 8.19 -10.03 19.83
N HIS A 409 8.72 -11.14 20.35
CA HIS A 409 9.14 -11.29 21.74
C HIS A 409 10.64 -10.99 21.86
N GLY A 410 11.00 -9.98 22.65
CA GLY A 410 12.39 -9.66 22.96
C GLY A 410 13.11 -10.82 23.68
N GLU A 411 14.42 -10.77 23.73
CA GLU A 411 15.27 -11.88 24.21
C GLU A 411 14.87 -12.36 25.61
N THR A 412 14.73 -11.46 26.56
CA THR A 412 14.36 -11.80 27.95
C THR A 412 12.97 -12.40 28.02
N ILE A 413 12.01 -11.82 27.29
CA ILE A 413 10.63 -12.33 27.22
C ILE A 413 10.59 -13.72 26.62
N ALA A 414 11.36 -13.96 25.55
CA ALA A 414 11.44 -15.26 24.89
C ALA A 414 12.06 -16.32 25.81
N GLN A 415 13.09 -15.96 26.60
CA GLN A 415 13.70 -16.85 27.59
C GLN A 415 12.71 -17.24 28.70
N TRP A 416 11.97 -16.27 29.25
CA TRP A 416 10.97 -16.54 30.28
C TRP A 416 9.82 -17.39 29.77
N ARG A 417 9.37 -17.15 28.55
CA ARG A 417 8.35 -17.96 27.87
C ARG A 417 8.82 -19.42 27.72
N LYS A 418 10.07 -19.65 27.31
CA LYS A 418 10.67 -20.99 27.21
C LYS A 418 10.82 -21.68 28.57
N SER A 419 11.07 -20.92 29.63
CA SER A 419 11.16 -21.41 31.00
C SER A 419 9.78 -21.71 31.63
N GLY A 420 8.68 -21.42 30.94
CA GLY A 420 7.31 -21.75 31.39
C GLY A 420 6.75 -20.84 32.48
N TYR A 421 7.33 -19.64 32.69
CA TYR A 421 6.85 -18.70 33.73
C TYR A 421 5.39 -18.32 33.57
N GLN A 422 4.87 -18.26 32.34
CA GLN A 422 3.46 -17.99 32.07
C GLN A 422 2.50 -19.03 32.67
N ASP A 423 2.99 -20.24 32.97
CA ASP A 423 2.19 -21.32 33.52
C ASP A 423 2.19 -21.37 35.04
N MET A 424 3.04 -20.54 35.69
CA MET A 424 3.17 -20.45 37.13
C MET A 424 2.22 -19.41 37.73
N PRO A 425 1.50 -19.72 38.83
CA PRO A 425 0.52 -18.80 39.42
C PRO A 425 1.12 -17.45 39.86
N GLU A 426 2.38 -17.45 40.28
CA GLU A 426 3.07 -16.26 40.77
C GLU A 426 3.36 -15.21 39.66
N TYR A 427 3.33 -15.63 38.40
CA TYR A 427 3.64 -14.77 37.25
C TYR A 427 2.39 -14.46 36.40
N GLU A 428 1.27 -14.18 37.03
CA GLU A 428 0.02 -13.82 36.35
C GLU A 428 0.19 -12.56 35.48
N ASN A 429 0.93 -11.56 35.96
CA ASN A 429 1.25 -10.36 35.20
C ASN A 429 2.06 -10.65 33.93
N PHE A 430 2.92 -11.67 33.92
CA PHE A 430 3.62 -12.09 32.71
C PHE A 430 2.66 -12.74 31.70
N ARG A 431 1.72 -13.53 32.16
CA ARG A 431 0.66 -14.10 31.30
C ARG A 431 -0.17 -13.00 30.66
N HIS A 432 -0.55 -11.98 31.44
CA HIS A 432 -1.27 -10.81 30.95
C HIS A 432 -0.44 -10.04 29.91
N LEU A 433 0.86 -9.85 30.15
CA LEU A 433 1.77 -9.19 29.21
C LEU A 433 1.86 -9.95 27.88
N LEU A 434 1.89 -11.28 27.89
CA LEU A 434 1.92 -12.10 26.69
C LEU A 434 0.58 -12.04 25.91
N GLN A 435 -0.54 -11.92 26.64
CA GLN A 435 -1.87 -11.93 26.04
C GLN A 435 -2.24 -10.59 25.41
N ALA A 436 -1.85 -9.45 26.00
CA ALA A 436 -2.24 -8.12 25.55
C ALA A 436 -1.97 -7.84 24.06
N PRO A 437 -0.76 -8.08 23.52
CA PRO A 437 -0.51 -7.87 22.08
C PRO A 437 -1.31 -8.84 21.19
N VAL A 438 -1.69 -10.01 21.70
CA VAL A 438 -2.53 -10.96 20.95
C VAL A 438 -3.96 -10.45 20.83
N ASP A 439 -4.50 -9.87 21.90
CA ASP A 439 -5.85 -9.31 21.90
C ASP A 439 -5.94 -8.11 20.97
N ASP A 440 -4.97 -7.19 21.03
CA ASP A 440 -4.91 -6.03 20.12
C ASP A 440 -4.71 -6.48 18.65
N ALA A 441 -3.86 -7.48 18.41
CA ALA A 441 -3.70 -8.05 17.07
C ALA A 441 -5.01 -8.65 16.55
N GLN A 442 -5.78 -9.35 17.40
CA GLN A 442 -7.08 -9.92 17.01
C GLN A 442 -8.10 -8.82 16.66
N GLU A 443 -8.12 -7.71 17.37
CA GLU A 443 -8.98 -6.57 17.05
C GLU A 443 -8.66 -6.01 15.65
N ILE A 444 -7.36 -5.80 15.35
CA ILE A 444 -6.92 -5.37 14.02
C ILE A 444 -7.33 -6.39 12.96
N LEU A 445 -7.06 -7.68 13.19
CA LEU A 445 -7.42 -8.76 12.28
C LEU A 445 -8.93 -8.81 12.00
N HIS A 446 -9.78 -8.55 12.98
CA HIS A 446 -11.25 -8.55 12.79
C HIS A 446 -11.74 -7.39 11.93
N SER A 447 -11.11 -6.23 12.00
CA SER A 447 -11.57 -5.01 11.30
C SER A 447 -11.00 -4.88 9.88
N ARG A 448 -9.86 -5.50 9.56
CA ARG A 448 -9.10 -5.24 8.34
C ARG A 448 -9.53 -6.09 7.15
N PHE A 449 -9.57 -5.46 5.95
CA PHE A 449 -9.78 -6.14 4.69
C PHE A 449 -8.77 -5.66 3.62
N PRO A 450 -8.06 -6.59 2.91
CA PRO A 450 -8.03 -8.03 3.15
C PRO A 450 -7.47 -8.38 4.52
N MET A 451 -7.72 -9.58 5.01
CA MET A 451 -7.19 -10.02 6.30
C MET A 451 -5.66 -10.10 6.23
N PRO A 452 -4.92 -9.43 7.14
CA PRO A 452 -3.46 -9.46 7.16
C PRO A 452 -2.92 -10.85 7.51
N ARG A 453 -1.67 -11.09 7.11
CA ARG A 453 -0.93 -12.26 7.59
C ARG A 453 -0.55 -12.02 9.05
N TYR A 454 -0.85 -12.99 9.92
CA TYR A 454 -0.44 -12.96 11.32
C TYR A 454 0.88 -13.72 11.53
N ILE A 455 1.83 -13.12 12.23
CA ILE A 455 3.16 -13.67 12.50
C ILE A 455 3.46 -13.47 13.98
N ASP A 456 3.76 -14.56 14.69
CA ASP A 456 4.30 -14.55 16.05
C ASP A 456 5.74 -15.07 15.97
N THR A 457 6.71 -14.29 16.44
CA THR A 457 8.12 -14.62 16.38
C THR A 457 8.85 -14.10 17.62
N GLU A 458 10.05 -14.59 17.83
CA GLU A 458 10.87 -14.26 19.01
C GLU A 458 12.32 -13.95 18.61
N HIS A 459 13.08 -13.40 19.54
CA HIS A 459 14.52 -13.16 19.38
C HIS A 459 15.23 -14.43 18.88
N GLY A 460 16.06 -14.27 17.84
CA GLY A 460 16.77 -15.39 17.20
C GLY A 460 15.91 -16.23 16.24
N GLY A 461 14.61 -15.93 16.11
CA GLY A 461 13.74 -16.61 15.17
C GLY A 461 14.08 -16.28 13.70
N SER A 462 13.92 -17.26 12.81
CA SER A 462 14.24 -17.10 11.37
C SER A 462 13.41 -16.04 10.64
N GLN A 463 12.26 -15.67 11.18
CA GLN A 463 11.34 -14.70 10.58
C GLN A 463 11.65 -13.23 10.96
N VAL A 464 12.49 -13.01 11.99
CA VAL A 464 12.82 -11.65 12.49
C VAL A 464 13.45 -10.80 11.41
N SER A 465 14.45 -11.32 10.70
CA SER A 465 15.15 -10.58 9.65
C SER A 465 14.23 -10.15 8.50
N SER A 466 13.35 -11.03 8.07
CA SER A 466 12.46 -10.78 6.92
C SER A 466 11.29 -9.86 7.25
N PHE A 467 10.74 -9.94 8.46
CA PHE A 467 9.47 -9.28 8.78
C PHE A 467 9.61 -8.10 9.74
N LEU A 468 10.57 -8.10 10.65
CA LEU A 468 10.81 -6.99 11.58
C LEU A 468 11.95 -6.09 11.08
N LEU A 469 13.17 -6.65 10.97
CA LEU A 469 14.37 -5.84 10.69
C LEU A 469 14.32 -5.18 9.31
N SER A 470 13.63 -5.78 8.34
CA SER A 470 13.42 -5.18 7.02
C SER A 470 12.51 -3.94 7.02
N LYS A 471 11.77 -3.69 8.11
CA LYS A 471 10.80 -2.59 8.22
C LYS A 471 11.25 -1.47 9.15
N VAL A 472 12.08 -1.78 10.12
CA VAL A 472 12.61 -0.76 11.05
C VAL A 472 13.79 0.00 10.41
N ASN A 473 13.97 1.25 10.83
CA ASN A 473 15.08 2.09 10.40
C ASN A 473 16.32 1.81 11.24
N PRO A 474 17.54 1.93 10.68
CA PRO A 474 18.75 1.86 11.46
C PRO A 474 18.86 3.09 12.39
N SER A 475 19.12 2.88 13.67
CA SER A 475 19.32 3.95 14.66
C SER A 475 20.71 4.56 14.62
N GLN A 476 21.70 3.81 14.12
CA GLN A 476 23.09 4.26 14.04
C GLN A 476 23.45 4.61 12.59
N THR A 477 24.03 5.78 12.41
CA THR A 477 24.81 6.09 11.21
C THR A 477 25.98 5.14 11.18
N HIS A 478 26.00 4.20 10.26
CA HIS A 478 27.22 3.54 9.89
C HIS A 478 28.25 4.62 9.57
N ASN A 479 29.32 4.65 10.33
CA ASN A 479 30.39 5.64 10.28
C ASN A 479 30.68 6.11 8.86
N ASN A 480 30.83 7.40 8.71
CA ASN A 480 31.24 8.23 7.58
C ASN A 480 32.38 7.70 6.68
N MET A 481 32.47 6.43 6.39
CA MET A 481 33.46 5.93 5.43
C MET A 481 33.12 6.27 3.98
N TYR A 482 31.93 6.81 3.71
CA TYR A 482 31.52 7.21 2.36
C TYR A 482 31.03 8.66 2.34
N ALA A 483 31.94 9.61 2.56
CA ALA A 483 31.67 11.04 2.37
C ALA A 483 31.22 11.41 0.93
N TRP A 484 31.18 10.44 0.03
CA TRP A 484 30.85 10.57 -1.39
C TRP A 484 29.55 9.85 -1.79
N ALA A 485 28.88 9.18 -0.85
CA ALA A 485 27.62 8.49 -1.15
C ALA A 485 26.53 9.51 -1.52
N PRO A 486 25.67 9.19 -2.50
CA PRO A 486 24.51 10.03 -2.80
C PRO A 486 23.71 10.26 -1.52
N ILE A 487 23.32 11.48 -1.32
CA ILE A 487 22.82 12.05 -0.06
C ILE A 487 21.57 11.38 0.50
N LEU A 488 20.83 10.61 -0.34
CA LEU A 488 19.58 9.96 0.01
C LEU A 488 19.67 8.47 -0.37
N THR A 489 20.43 7.71 0.40
CA THR A 489 20.47 6.25 0.29
C THR A 489 19.45 5.60 1.24
N ASP A 490 19.00 4.41 0.91
CA ASP A 490 18.01 3.69 1.71
C ASP A 490 18.55 3.20 3.08
N ASP A 491 19.86 3.27 3.27
CA ASP A 491 20.56 2.79 4.47
C ASP A 491 20.81 3.88 5.53
N VAL A 492 20.36 5.11 5.28
CA VAL A 492 20.52 6.20 6.26
C VAL A 492 19.39 6.18 7.28
N SER A 493 19.70 6.61 8.52
CA SER A 493 18.68 6.83 9.55
C SER A 493 17.78 8.04 9.20
N LEU A 494 16.60 8.08 9.81
CA LEU A 494 15.69 9.23 9.66
C LEU A 494 16.39 10.54 10.05
N GLN A 495 17.20 10.54 11.12
CA GLN A 495 17.94 11.72 11.55
C GLN A 495 18.90 12.23 10.47
N VAL A 496 19.69 11.34 9.88
CA VAL A 496 20.61 11.69 8.79
C VAL A 496 19.85 12.22 7.57
N PHE A 497 18.75 11.59 7.22
CA PHE A 497 17.88 12.08 6.14
C PHE A 497 17.38 13.49 6.41
N MET A 498 16.89 13.77 7.63
CA MET A 498 16.40 15.09 8.02
C MET A 498 17.51 16.16 7.99
N ASP A 499 18.70 15.81 8.43
CA ASP A 499 19.85 16.75 8.41
C ASP A 499 20.30 17.07 6.97
N HIS A 500 20.28 16.09 6.08
CA HIS A 500 20.52 16.31 4.66
C HIS A 500 19.44 17.16 4.01
N LEU A 501 18.18 16.89 4.31
CA LEU A 501 17.05 17.65 3.78
C LEU A 501 17.15 19.13 4.17
N LYS A 502 17.48 19.44 5.43
CA LYS A 502 17.71 20.82 5.91
C LYS A 502 18.84 21.51 5.14
N LYS A 503 19.97 20.81 4.97
CA LYS A 503 21.11 21.34 4.19
C LYS A 503 20.71 21.65 2.76
N LEU A 504 20.01 20.73 2.09
CA LEU A 504 19.56 20.93 0.70
C LEU A 504 18.51 22.03 0.58
N ALA A 505 17.58 22.14 1.52
CA ALA A 505 16.58 23.21 1.50
C ALA A 505 17.21 24.59 1.60
N VAL A 506 18.21 24.76 2.49
CA VAL A 506 18.88 26.05 2.70
C VAL A 506 19.86 26.37 1.57
N SER A 507 20.68 25.41 1.11
CA SER A 507 21.70 25.64 0.06
C SER A 507 21.12 25.86 -1.34
N SER A 508 19.98 25.23 -1.67
CA SER A 508 19.36 25.36 -3.00
C SER A 508 18.45 26.59 -3.13
N ALA A 509 18.30 27.37 -2.07
CA ALA A 509 17.51 28.62 -2.06
C ALA A 509 18.30 29.83 -2.56
N ALA A 510 19.54 29.62 -3.03
CA ALA A 510 20.43 30.67 -3.56
C ALA A 510 20.20 30.92 -5.05
#